data_5a1e95bb323d90d0f92f3e37693c20fb
#
_entry.id   5a1e95bb323d90d0f92f3e37693c20fb
#
_cell.length_a   1.000
_cell.length_b   1.000
_cell.length_c   1.000
_cell.angle_alpha   90.00
_cell.angle_beta   90.00
_cell.angle_gamma   90.00
#
_symmetry.space_group_name_H-M   'P 1'
#
loop_
_entity.id
_entity.type
_entity.pdbx_description
1 polymer ?
#
loop_
_entity_poly.entity_id
_entity_poly.type
_entity_poly.pdbx_seq_one_letter_code
_entity_poly.pdbx_strand_id
1 'polypeptide(L)'
;MWNEPSTGVAVAALDPKTSARQPQPAVVATVEPGSIGEELGFEPGDQLLSINGVRPRDLIDFRYLCVEEELSLEVRDTNGELHRVELEKDADDGLGLGFTEALFDGLRQCNNNCPFCFIDQQPPGHRDSLYLKDDDFRLSFLYGSYLTLTNLKDADWQRIEEQRLSPLFVSVHATEPELRARLLENQRAGLLIDQLAWFDQHNLQIHAQVVVCPGLNDGGALDRTLSDLARFATGDWPAVLSAAVVPVGLTRFRPEDDGLIPVDGPCLSLIHI
;
A
#
# COMPACT_ATOMS: atom_id res chain seq x y z
N MET A 1 1.18 -26.08 15.00
CA MET A 1 2.06 -26.38 13.84
C MET A 1 1.32 -25.84 12.63
N TRP A 2 1.59 -24.58 12.24
CA TRP A 2 0.98 -23.93 11.07
C TRP A 2 1.94 -24.16 9.91
N ASN A 3 1.49 -24.86 8.86
CA ASN A 3 2.25 -25.01 7.64
C ASN A 3 2.20 -23.66 6.88
N GLU A 4 3.34 -23.04 6.68
CA GLU A 4 3.51 -21.93 5.75
C GLU A 4 3.33 -22.42 4.31
N PRO A 5 2.53 -21.73 3.47
CA PRO A 5 2.57 -21.97 2.04
C PRO A 5 3.82 -21.31 1.47
N SER A 6 4.78 -22.11 1.07
CA SER A 6 5.98 -21.68 0.34
C SER A 6 5.62 -21.35 -1.12
N THR A 7 5.14 -20.13 -1.36
CA THR A 7 5.18 -19.53 -2.70
C THR A 7 5.99 -18.25 -2.60
N GLY A 8 7.31 -18.41 -2.76
CA GLY A 8 8.22 -17.27 -2.90
C GLY A 8 7.96 -16.57 -4.22
N VAL A 9 7.08 -15.56 -4.22
CA VAL A 9 7.05 -14.59 -5.31
C VAL A 9 8.31 -13.74 -5.16
N ALA A 10 9.28 -13.96 -6.05
CA ALA A 10 10.44 -13.09 -6.15
C ALA A 10 9.93 -11.70 -6.58
N VAL A 11 9.89 -10.76 -5.64
CA VAL A 11 9.60 -9.36 -5.93
C VAL A 11 10.78 -8.83 -6.74
N ALA A 12 10.59 -8.61 -8.04
CA ALA A 12 11.56 -7.94 -8.88
C ALA A 12 11.79 -6.53 -8.31
N ALA A 13 13.05 -6.14 -8.14
CA ALA A 13 13.43 -4.86 -7.57
C ALA A 13 12.88 -3.72 -8.45
N LEU A 14 12.07 -2.84 -7.87
CA LEU A 14 11.57 -1.63 -8.51
C LEU A 14 12.76 -0.73 -8.91
N ASP A 15 12.82 -0.32 -10.17
CA ASP A 15 13.85 0.62 -10.67
C ASP A 15 13.50 2.06 -10.24
N PRO A 16 14.28 2.75 -9.39
CA PRO A 16 13.97 4.05 -8.82
C PRO A 16 14.01 5.23 -9.80
N LYS A 17 14.46 5.02 -11.02
CA LYS A 17 14.52 6.08 -12.06
C LYS A 17 13.18 6.37 -12.73
N THR A 18 12.10 5.77 -12.29
CA THR A 18 10.78 5.93 -12.87
C THR A 18 9.96 7.04 -12.22
N SER A 19 10.40 8.28 -12.39
CA SER A 19 9.47 9.42 -12.35
C SER A 19 8.53 9.32 -13.56
N ALA A 20 7.22 9.21 -13.31
CA ALA A 20 6.16 9.23 -14.34
C ALA A 20 6.43 8.30 -15.54
N ARG A 21 6.62 7.00 -15.30
CA ARG A 21 6.55 6.03 -16.40
C ARG A 21 5.18 6.12 -17.05
N GLN A 22 5.16 6.12 -18.39
CA GLN A 22 3.91 5.83 -19.11
C GLN A 22 3.39 4.49 -18.61
N PRO A 23 2.07 4.33 -18.40
CA PRO A 23 1.51 3.08 -17.97
C PRO A 23 2.04 1.95 -18.82
N GLN A 24 2.70 0.96 -18.21
CA GLN A 24 3.22 -0.20 -18.92
C GLN A 24 2.17 -1.31 -18.94
N PRO A 25 2.11 -2.14 -19.97
CA PRO A 25 1.23 -3.29 -19.96
C PRO A 25 1.62 -4.26 -18.83
N ALA A 26 0.66 -5.03 -18.35
CA ALA A 26 0.91 -6.10 -17.39
C ALA A 26 1.71 -7.21 -18.07
N VAL A 27 2.99 -7.39 -17.72
CA VAL A 27 3.85 -8.40 -18.30
C VAL A 27 3.76 -9.69 -17.51
N VAL A 28 3.36 -10.78 -18.17
CA VAL A 28 3.27 -12.11 -17.59
C VAL A 28 4.67 -12.59 -17.21
N ALA A 29 4.85 -13.00 -15.96
CA ALA A 29 6.10 -13.59 -15.46
C ALA A 29 6.01 -15.10 -15.35
N THR A 30 4.86 -15.61 -14.95
CA THR A 30 4.62 -17.05 -14.76
C THR A 30 3.20 -17.40 -15.20
N VAL A 31 3.04 -18.63 -15.68
CA VAL A 31 1.74 -19.25 -15.97
C VAL A 31 1.67 -20.53 -15.13
N GLU A 32 0.60 -20.69 -14.36
CA GLU A 32 0.40 -21.85 -13.50
C GLU A 32 0.07 -23.08 -14.37
N PRO A 33 0.73 -24.23 -14.16
CA PRO A 33 0.41 -25.46 -14.89
C PRO A 33 -1.03 -25.91 -14.64
N GLY A 34 -1.75 -26.28 -15.71
CA GLY A 34 -3.15 -26.70 -15.67
C GLY A 34 -4.14 -25.55 -15.46
N SER A 35 -3.69 -24.29 -15.57
CA SER A 35 -4.56 -23.12 -15.48
C SER A 35 -5.21 -22.75 -16.81
N ILE A 36 -6.24 -21.92 -16.77
CA ILE A 36 -6.85 -21.33 -17.95
C ILE A 36 -5.81 -20.58 -18.80
N GLY A 37 -4.86 -19.87 -18.17
CA GLY A 37 -3.79 -19.18 -18.88
C GLY A 37 -2.90 -20.12 -19.70
N GLU A 38 -2.58 -21.31 -19.16
CA GLU A 38 -1.83 -22.32 -19.92
C GLU A 38 -2.66 -22.87 -21.08
N GLU A 39 -3.94 -23.16 -20.87
CA GLU A 39 -4.85 -23.65 -21.93
C GLU A 39 -5.03 -22.62 -23.05
N LEU A 40 -5.02 -21.33 -22.72
CA LEU A 40 -5.10 -20.24 -23.70
C LEU A 40 -3.75 -19.96 -24.39
N GLY A 41 -2.68 -20.61 -23.97
CA GLY A 41 -1.35 -20.50 -24.58
C GLY A 41 -0.56 -19.24 -24.14
N PHE A 42 -0.84 -18.67 -22.96
CA PHE A 42 -0.01 -17.61 -22.42
C PHE A 42 1.40 -18.10 -22.11
N GLU A 43 2.39 -17.25 -22.39
CA GLU A 43 3.78 -17.50 -22.08
C GLU A 43 4.40 -16.35 -21.26
N PRO A 44 5.45 -16.63 -20.46
CA PRO A 44 6.20 -15.55 -19.81
C PRO A 44 6.76 -14.56 -20.84
N GLY A 45 6.51 -13.27 -20.60
CA GLY A 45 6.85 -12.18 -21.51
C GLY A 45 5.67 -11.62 -22.28
N ASP A 46 4.54 -12.31 -22.35
CA ASP A 46 3.31 -11.78 -22.91
C ASP A 46 2.82 -10.57 -22.13
N GLN A 47 2.13 -9.68 -22.83
CA GLN A 47 1.63 -8.43 -22.27
C GLN A 47 0.11 -8.42 -22.32
N LEU A 48 -0.53 -8.42 -21.16
CA LEU A 48 -1.97 -8.20 -21.04
C LEU A 48 -2.25 -6.70 -21.19
N LEU A 49 -2.95 -6.32 -22.26
CA LEU A 49 -3.23 -4.93 -22.60
C LEU A 49 -4.57 -4.46 -22.03
N SER A 50 -5.62 -5.28 -22.16
CA SER A 50 -6.94 -4.98 -21.61
C SER A 50 -7.73 -6.26 -21.27
N ILE A 51 -8.69 -6.10 -20.35
CA ILE A 51 -9.71 -7.08 -19.96
C ILE A 51 -11.05 -6.37 -20.14
N ASN A 52 -11.94 -6.92 -20.99
CA ASN A 52 -13.23 -6.34 -21.35
C ASN A 52 -13.09 -4.85 -21.79
N GLY A 53 -12.02 -4.53 -22.54
CA GLY A 53 -11.71 -3.18 -23.00
C GLY A 53 -11.15 -2.24 -21.92
N VAL A 54 -10.98 -2.69 -20.68
CA VAL A 54 -10.39 -1.92 -19.57
C VAL A 54 -8.95 -2.35 -19.36
N ARG A 55 -8.04 -1.38 -19.35
CA ARG A 55 -6.63 -1.61 -19.05
C ARG A 55 -6.42 -1.77 -17.54
N PRO A 56 -5.91 -2.91 -17.06
CA PRO A 56 -5.59 -3.05 -15.64
C PRO A 56 -4.38 -2.16 -15.26
N ARG A 57 -4.47 -1.44 -14.14
CA ARG A 57 -3.41 -0.56 -13.63
C ARG A 57 -2.48 -1.28 -12.66
N ASP A 58 -2.94 -2.40 -12.09
CA ASP A 58 -2.27 -3.18 -11.05
C ASP A 58 -2.94 -4.55 -10.87
N LEU A 59 -2.39 -5.35 -9.95
CA LEU A 59 -2.94 -6.66 -9.59
C LEU A 59 -4.36 -6.62 -9.03
N ILE A 60 -4.76 -5.50 -8.43
CA ILE A 60 -6.12 -5.35 -7.87
C ILE A 60 -7.11 -5.24 -9.03
N ASP A 61 -6.84 -4.35 -10.00
CA ASP A 61 -7.65 -4.22 -11.20
C ASP A 61 -7.71 -5.55 -11.97
N PHE A 62 -6.57 -6.22 -12.13
CA PHE A 62 -6.53 -7.53 -12.79
C PHE A 62 -7.49 -8.51 -12.12
N ARG A 63 -7.38 -8.69 -10.80
CA ARG A 63 -8.25 -9.61 -10.06
C ARG A 63 -9.72 -9.19 -10.11
N TYR A 64 -9.99 -7.89 -9.95
CA TYR A 64 -11.34 -7.35 -9.96
C TYR A 64 -12.04 -7.55 -11.31
N LEU A 65 -11.33 -7.29 -12.42
CA LEU A 65 -11.85 -7.46 -13.77
C LEU A 65 -12.01 -8.95 -14.16
N CYS A 66 -11.20 -9.84 -13.60
CA CYS A 66 -11.26 -11.27 -13.85
C CYS A 66 -12.35 -12.02 -13.06
N VAL A 67 -13.16 -11.33 -12.25
CA VAL A 67 -14.32 -11.95 -11.57
C VAL A 67 -15.46 -12.24 -12.55
N GLU A 68 -15.55 -11.49 -13.64
CA GLU A 68 -16.56 -11.70 -14.67
C GLU A 68 -16.43 -13.10 -15.31
N GLU A 69 -17.57 -13.73 -15.62
CA GLU A 69 -17.61 -15.06 -16.23
C GLU A 69 -17.25 -15.01 -17.72
N GLU A 70 -17.63 -13.94 -18.42
CA GLU A 70 -17.26 -13.70 -19.82
C GLU A 70 -16.12 -12.68 -19.91
N LEU A 71 -14.99 -13.09 -20.45
CA LEU A 71 -13.80 -12.24 -20.58
C LEU A 71 -13.39 -12.09 -22.05
N SER A 72 -13.06 -10.87 -22.43
CA SER A 72 -12.38 -10.53 -23.68
C SER A 72 -11.02 -9.92 -23.33
N LEU A 73 -9.93 -10.65 -23.60
CA LEU A 73 -8.56 -10.23 -23.31
C LEU A 73 -7.89 -9.74 -24.59
N GLU A 74 -7.24 -8.58 -24.51
CA GLU A 74 -6.29 -8.14 -25.53
C GLU A 74 -4.87 -8.40 -25.05
N VAL A 75 -4.13 -9.19 -25.80
CA VAL A 75 -2.80 -9.65 -25.44
C VAL A 75 -1.82 -9.34 -26.56
N ARG A 76 -0.62 -8.89 -26.21
CA ARG A 76 0.51 -8.81 -27.13
C ARG A 76 1.51 -9.91 -26.75
N ASP A 77 1.79 -10.80 -27.67
CA ASP A 77 2.76 -11.87 -27.45
C ASP A 77 4.22 -11.37 -27.48
N THR A 78 5.14 -12.26 -27.20
CA THR A 78 6.59 -11.96 -27.20
C THR A 78 7.14 -11.58 -28.58
N ASN A 79 6.44 -11.93 -29.68
CA ASN A 79 6.78 -11.52 -31.04
C ASN A 79 6.22 -10.15 -31.40
N GLY A 80 5.36 -9.57 -30.56
CA GLY A 80 4.71 -8.28 -30.77
C GLY A 80 3.36 -8.38 -31.49
N GLU A 81 2.86 -9.59 -31.76
CA GLU A 81 1.57 -9.81 -32.38
C GLU A 81 0.44 -9.57 -31.40
N LEU A 82 -0.68 -9.01 -31.89
CA LEU A 82 -1.86 -8.73 -31.06
C LEU A 82 -2.88 -9.85 -31.23
N HIS A 83 -3.31 -10.39 -30.10
CA HIS A 83 -4.32 -11.42 -30.01
C HIS A 83 -5.53 -10.91 -29.22
N ARG A 84 -6.71 -11.31 -29.64
CA ARG A 84 -7.93 -11.16 -28.87
C ARG A 84 -8.43 -12.55 -28.49
N VAL A 85 -8.52 -12.78 -27.19
CA VAL A 85 -8.93 -14.05 -26.62
C VAL A 85 -10.29 -13.83 -25.93
N GLU A 86 -11.29 -14.58 -26.33
CA GLU A 86 -12.60 -14.60 -25.70
C GLU A 86 -12.75 -15.93 -24.97
N LEU A 87 -13.16 -15.89 -23.71
CA LEU A 87 -13.35 -17.08 -22.89
C LEU A 87 -14.54 -16.90 -21.95
N GLU A 88 -15.10 -18.05 -21.58
CA GLU A 88 -16.11 -18.19 -20.53
C GLU A 88 -15.52 -19.06 -19.42
N LYS A 89 -15.69 -18.70 -18.16
CA LYS A 89 -15.19 -19.39 -16.98
C LYS A 89 -16.11 -19.21 -15.80
N ASP A 90 -15.97 -20.02 -14.76
CA ASP A 90 -16.62 -19.76 -13.49
C ASP A 90 -16.02 -18.53 -12.79
N ALA A 91 -16.85 -17.74 -12.07
CA ALA A 91 -16.43 -16.51 -11.41
C ALA A 91 -15.23 -16.72 -10.45
N ASP A 92 -15.18 -17.88 -9.81
CA ASP A 92 -14.13 -18.24 -8.85
C ASP A 92 -12.83 -18.76 -9.50
N ASP A 93 -12.86 -19.07 -10.81
CA ASP A 93 -11.69 -19.55 -11.51
C ASP A 93 -10.72 -18.41 -11.84
N GLY A 94 -9.46 -18.55 -11.40
CA GLY A 94 -8.38 -17.64 -11.76
C GLY A 94 -7.75 -17.99 -13.09
N LEU A 95 -7.21 -16.99 -13.81
CA LEU A 95 -6.49 -17.24 -15.05
C LEU A 95 -5.13 -17.94 -14.85
N GLY A 96 -4.61 -18.00 -13.61
CA GLY A 96 -3.30 -18.60 -13.31
C GLY A 96 -2.11 -17.82 -13.84
N LEU A 97 -2.27 -16.49 -14.04
CA LEU A 97 -1.21 -15.60 -14.52
C LEU A 97 -0.54 -14.87 -13.35
N GLY A 98 0.78 -14.98 -13.27
CA GLY A 98 1.61 -14.15 -12.40
C GLY A 98 2.31 -13.06 -13.22
N PHE A 99 2.54 -11.89 -12.62
CA PHE A 99 3.11 -10.72 -13.30
C PHE A 99 4.46 -10.32 -12.71
N THR A 100 5.28 -9.65 -13.51
CA THR A 100 6.60 -9.16 -13.09
C THR A 100 6.51 -8.09 -12.01
N GLU A 101 5.45 -7.28 -12.01
CA GLU A 101 5.22 -6.19 -11.08
C GLU A 101 3.77 -6.21 -10.59
N ALA A 102 3.53 -5.69 -9.38
CA ALA A 102 2.18 -5.55 -8.84
C ALA A 102 1.47 -4.28 -9.34
N LEU A 103 2.24 -3.26 -9.74
CA LEU A 103 1.77 -1.94 -10.16
C LEU A 103 2.20 -1.70 -11.62
N PHE A 104 1.27 -1.77 -12.55
CA PHE A 104 1.55 -1.62 -13.98
C PHE A 104 1.65 -0.15 -14.43
N ASP A 105 1.09 0.78 -13.66
CA ASP A 105 1.18 2.22 -13.90
C ASP A 105 2.23 2.93 -13.05
N GLY A 106 3.02 2.18 -12.29
CA GLY A 106 4.09 2.67 -11.45
C GLY A 106 3.67 2.98 -10.01
N LEU A 107 4.68 3.21 -9.18
CA LEU A 107 4.54 3.47 -7.75
C LEU A 107 4.13 4.92 -7.47
N ARG A 108 3.21 5.13 -6.52
CA ARG A 108 2.95 6.45 -5.93
C ARG A 108 3.93 6.71 -4.81
N GLN A 109 4.68 7.77 -4.95
CA GLN A 109 5.65 8.18 -3.96
C GLN A 109 5.03 9.04 -2.86
N CYS A 110 5.58 8.94 -1.66
CA CYS A 110 5.26 9.79 -0.54
C CYS A 110 5.64 11.24 -0.82
N ASN A 111 4.76 12.17 -0.46
CA ASN A 111 4.95 13.60 -0.60
C ASN A 111 5.15 14.31 0.76
N ASN A 112 5.42 13.54 1.82
CA ASN A 112 5.70 14.04 3.15
C ASN A 112 7.20 14.21 3.38
N ASN A 113 7.57 15.03 4.36
CA ASN A 113 8.96 15.26 4.76
C ASN A 113 9.15 15.07 6.27
N CYS A 114 8.71 13.90 6.77
CA CYS A 114 8.75 13.58 8.19
C CYS A 114 10.19 13.54 8.71
N PRO A 115 10.54 14.25 9.79
CA PRO A 115 11.88 14.22 10.35
C PRO A 115 12.30 12.83 10.83
N PHE A 116 11.32 11.98 11.17
CA PHE A 116 11.53 10.58 11.59
C PHE A 116 11.45 9.56 10.46
N CYS A 117 11.46 10.00 9.20
CA CYS A 117 11.38 9.09 8.06
C CYS A 117 12.58 8.14 8.04
N PHE A 118 12.33 6.83 8.21
CA PHE A 118 13.41 5.84 8.24
C PHE A 118 14.08 5.66 6.86
N ILE A 119 13.39 6.00 5.77
CA ILE A 119 13.98 5.97 4.43
C ILE A 119 15.05 7.06 4.29
N ASP A 120 14.81 8.28 4.82
CA ASP A 120 15.77 9.37 4.77
C ASP A 120 16.98 9.13 5.67
N GLN A 121 16.86 8.19 6.61
CA GLN A 121 17.91 7.78 7.52
C GLN A 121 18.68 6.53 7.04
N GLN A 122 18.50 6.11 5.78
CA GLN A 122 19.24 4.99 5.21
C GLN A 122 20.70 5.40 4.90
N PRO A 123 21.66 4.49 5.08
CA PRO A 123 23.05 4.75 4.72
C PRO A 123 23.19 5.03 3.22
N PRO A 124 23.98 6.02 2.80
CA PRO A 124 24.14 6.36 1.39
C PRO A 124 24.91 5.29 0.61
N GLY A 125 24.72 5.24 -0.70
CA GLY A 125 25.49 4.39 -1.62
C GLY A 125 25.03 2.94 -1.73
N HIS A 126 23.85 2.60 -1.25
CA HIS A 126 23.23 1.29 -1.44
C HIS A 126 22.31 1.29 -2.68
N ARG A 127 21.66 0.15 -2.93
CA ARG A 127 20.72 0.00 -4.06
C ARG A 127 19.60 1.04 -3.98
N ASP A 128 19.23 1.59 -5.12
CA ASP A 128 18.24 2.68 -5.23
C ASP A 128 16.87 2.33 -4.63
N SER A 129 16.48 1.04 -4.63
CA SER A 129 15.21 0.59 -4.03
C SER A 129 15.09 0.83 -2.52
N LEU A 130 16.23 1.03 -1.80
CA LEU A 130 16.21 1.37 -0.38
C LEU A 130 15.80 2.82 -0.10
N TYR A 131 15.80 3.67 -1.12
CA TYR A 131 15.47 5.11 -1.00
C TYR A 131 14.10 5.44 -1.58
N LEU A 132 13.31 4.42 -1.98
CA LEU A 132 11.95 4.60 -2.44
C LEU A 132 11.03 4.85 -1.24
N LYS A 133 10.38 6.01 -1.25
CA LYS A 133 9.33 6.34 -0.28
C LYS A 133 7.98 6.00 -0.89
N ASP A 134 7.47 4.83 -0.62
CA ASP A 134 6.11 4.46 -1.03
C ASP A 134 5.06 5.11 -0.13
N ASP A 135 3.94 5.51 -0.73
CA ASP A 135 2.74 5.97 -0.05
C ASP A 135 1.54 5.61 -0.94
N ASP A 136 1.48 4.31 -1.32
CA ASP A 136 0.54 3.78 -2.30
C ASP A 136 -0.49 2.88 -1.63
N PHE A 137 -1.77 3.26 -1.68
CA PHE A 137 -2.85 2.50 -1.07
C PHE A 137 -2.99 1.07 -1.62
N ARG A 138 -2.53 0.84 -2.85
CA ARG A 138 -2.55 -0.49 -3.47
C ARG A 138 -1.53 -1.42 -2.81
N LEU A 139 -0.32 -0.92 -2.52
CA LEU A 139 0.67 -1.68 -1.76
C LEU A 139 0.24 -1.89 -0.31
N SER A 140 -0.49 -0.92 0.27
CA SER A 140 -1.09 -1.10 1.58
C SER A 140 -2.06 -2.27 1.59
N PHE A 141 -2.97 -2.33 0.62
CA PHE A 141 -3.95 -3.41 0.50
C PHE A 141 -3.30 -4.76 0.16
N LEU A 142 -2.36 -4.80 -0.78
CA LEU A 142 -1.74 -6.04 -1.26
C LEU A 142 -0.73 -6.64 -0.28
N TYR A 143 0.04 -5.79 0.42
CA TYR A 143 1.22 -6.22 1.17
C TYR A 143 1.33 -5.65 2.59
N GLY A 144 0.37 -4.84 3.03
CA GLY A 144 0.38 -4.25 4.36
C GLY A 144 1.37 -3.09 4.54
N SER A 145 1.82 -2.45 3.45
CA SER A 145 2.63 -1.24 3.52
C SER A 145 1.84 -0.11 4.17
N TYR A 146 2.45 0.62 5.11
CA TYR A 146 1.81 1.75 5.76
C TYR A 146 1.77 2.96 4.84
N LEU A 147 0.59 3.57 4.69
CA LEU A 147 0.38 4.80 3.93
C LEU A 147 -0.08 5.95 4.83
N THR A 148 0.11 7.19 4.38
CA THR A 148 -0.22 8.38 5.18
C THR A 148 -1.58 8.98 4.88
N LEU A 149 -2.25 8.57 3.81
CA LEU A 149 -3.49 9.14 3.26
C LEU A 149 -3.37 10.60 2.77
N THR A 150 -2.15 11.16 2.67
CA THR A 150 -1.95 12.56 2.32
C THR A 150 -1.94 12.84 0.83
N ASN A 151 -1.68 11.82 -0.01
CA ASN A 151 -1.53 11.93 -1.46
C ASN A 151 -2.72 11.40 -2.26
N LEU A 152 -3.78 10.92 -1.59
CA LEU A 152 -4.98 10.40 -2.25
C LEU A 152 -5.80 11.51 -2.91
N LYS A 153 -6.35 11.19 -4.08
CA LYS A 153 -7.27 12.03 -4.86
C LYS A 153 -8.69 11.46 -4.76
N ASP A 154 -9.70 12.21 -5.17
CA ASP A 154 -11.10 11.78 -5.13
C ASP A 154 -11.34 10.45 -5.87
N ALA A 155 -10.70 10.26 -7.03
CA ALA A 155 -10.78 9.01 -7.77
C ALA A 155 -10.15 7.81 -7.02
N ASP A 156 -9.21 8.05 -6.10
CA ASP A 156 -8.62 7.00 -5.27
C ASP A 156 -9.57 6.59 -4.15
N TRP A 157 -10.21 7.56 -3.50
CA TRP A 157 -11.24 7.32 -2.50
C TRP A 157 -12.42 6.54 -3.10
N GLN A 158 -12.89 6.97 -4.28
CA GLN A 158 -13.94 6.26 -5.01
C GLN A 158 -13.52 4.80 -5.30
N ARG A 159 -12.30 4.58 -5.77
CA ARG A 159 -11.80 3.23 -6.06
C ARG A 159 -11.68 2.36 -4.80
N ILE A 160 -11.19 2.93 -3.68
CA ILE A 160 -11.10 2.22 -2.39
C ILE A 160 -12.48 1.74 -1.96
N GLU A 161 -13.51 2.58 -2.14
CA GLU A 161 -14.90 2.24 -1.83
C GLU A 161 -15.45 1.18 -2.79
N GLU A 162 -15.38 1.39 -4.09
CA GLU A 162 -15.95 0.51 -5.13
C GLU A 162 -15.34 -0.89 -5.09
N GLN A 163 -14.02 -0.98 -4.96
CA GLN A 163 -13.30 -2.25 -4.92
C GLN A 163 -13.15 -2.82 -3.50
N ARG A 164 -13.73 -2.15 -2.49
CA ARG A 164 -13.70 -2.59 -1.08
C ARG A 164 -12.29 -2.88 -0.56
N LEU A 165 -11.33 -1.98 -0.84
CA LEU A 165 -9.93 -2.15 -0.49
C LEU A 165 -9.72 -1.96 1.03
N SER A 166 -9.90 -3.03 1.78
CA SER A 166 -9.89 -3.08 3.24
C SER A 166 -9.39 -4.44 3.73
N PRO A 167 -8.60 -4.49 4.83
CA PRO A 167 -8.08 -3.35 5.57
C PRO A 167 -6.90 -2.64 4.87
N LEU A 168 -6.74 -1.34 5.16
CA LEU A 168 -5.53 -0.58 4.82
C LEU A 168 -4.66 -0.36 6.05
N PHE A 169 -3.36 -0.18 5.86
CA PHE A 169 -2.40 0.08 6.93
C PHE A 169 -2.05 1.57 6.93
N VAL A 170 -2.39 2.29 8.00
CA VAL A 170 -2.34 3.76 8.03
C VAL A 170 -1.34 4.28 9.06
N SER A 171 -0.40 5.10 8.58
CA SER A 171 0.52 5.90 9.41
C SER A 171 -0.22 7.08 10.02
N VAL A 172 -0.62 6.94 11.28
CA VAL A 172 -1.41 7.95 12.02
C VAL A 172 -0.52 8.99 12.67
N HIS A 173 0.39 8.59 13.54
CA HIS A 173 1.34 9.37 14.34
C HIS A 173 0.70 10.35 15.34
N ALA A 174 -0.34 11.08 14.95
CA ALA A 174 -1.16 11.94 15.79
C ALA A 174 -2.55 12.13 15.16
N THR A 175 -3.58 12.34 15.99
CA THR A 175 -4.95 12.69 15.53
C THR A 175 -5.21 14.19 15.58
N GLU A 176 -4.45 14.94 16.37
CA GLU A 176 -4.52 16.40 16.37
C GLU A 176 -4.04 16.96 15.03
N PRO A 177 -4.89 17.73 14.28
CA PRO A 177 -4.61 18.17 12.92
C PRO A 177 -3.30 18.95 12.76
N GLU A 178 -3.07 19.94 13.63
CA GLU A 178 -1.87 20.79 13.54
C GLU A 178 -0.59 20.03 13.92
N LEU A 179 -0.68 19.15 14.91
CA LEU A 179 0.45 18.30 15.28
C LEU A 179 0.81 17.33 14.15
N ARG A 180 -0.18 16.66 13.58
CA ARG A 180 0.05 15.73 12.48
C ARG A 180 0.59 16.43 11.23
N ALA A 181 0.02 17.60 10.88
CA ALA A 181 0.51 18.40 9.76
C ALA A 181 1.97 18.82 9.96
N ARG A 182 2.36 19.15 11.18
CA ARG A 182 3.75 19.48 11.55
C ARG A 182 4.67 18.25 11.53
N LEU A 183 4.22 17.10 12.04
CA LEU A 183 5.00 15.85 12.06
C LEU A 183 5.30 15.31 10.66
N LEU A 184 4.37 15.48 9.72
CA LEU A 184 4.53 15.00 8.34
C LEU A 184 5.04 16.11 7.40
N GLU A 185 5.18 17.33 7.89
CA GLU A 185 5.46 18.53 7.08
C GLU A 185 4.49 18.66 5.88
N ASN A 186 3.21 18.36 6.11
CA ASN A 186 2.18 18.32 5.08
C ASN A 186 0.82 18.76 5.64
N GLN A 187 0.25 19.85 5.11
CA GLN A 187 -1.04 20.37 5.59
C GLN A 187 -2.19 19.37 5.39
N ARG A 188 -2.16 18.54 4.37
CA ARG A 188 -3.19 17.52 4.13
C ARG A 188 -3.21 16.43 5.22
N ALA A 189 -2.12 16.27 5.97
CA ALA A 189 -2.04 15.34 7.07
C ALA A 189 -3.04 15.67 8.20
N GLY A 190 -3.46 16.93 8.34
CA GLY A 190 -4.48 17.36 9.31
C GLY A 190 -5.88 16.81 9.05
N LEU A 191 -6.15 16.20 7.91
CA LEU A 191 -7.49 15.68 7.56
C LEU A 191 -7.77 14.28 8.11
N LEU A 192 -6.90 13.70 8.94
CA LEU A 192 -6.97 12.30 9.35
C LEU A 192 -8.31 11.92 10.00
N ILE A 193 -8.85 12.75 10.91
CA ILE A 193 -10.11 12.43 11.60
C ILE A 193 -11.28 12.34 10.62
N ASP A 194 -11.34 13.24 9.64
CA ASP A 194 -12.37 13.18 8.59
C ASP A 194 -12.20 11.93 7.73
N GLN A 195 -10.95 11.54 7.46
CA GLN A 195 -10.63 10.32 6.72
C GLN A 195 -11.01 9.06 7.49
N LEU A 196 -10.76 9.01 8.82
CA LEU A 196 -11.22 7.91 9.67
C LEU A 196 -12.75 7.82 9.73
N ALA A 197 -13.43 8.96 9.83
CA ALA A 197 -14.89 9.02 9.78
C ALA A 197 -15.43 8.54 8.42
N TRP A 198 -14.71 8.81 7.33
CA TRP A 198 -15.04 8.29 6.01
C TRP A 198 -14.93 6.76 5.95
N PHE A 199 -13.85 6.15 6.49
CA PHE A 199 -13.72 4.69 6.59
C PHE A 199 -14.87 4.07 7.39
N ASP A 200 -15.23 4.68 8.52
CA ASP A 200 -16.33 4.24 9.38
C ASP A 200 -17.67 4.26 8.63
N GLN A 201 -17.99 5.36 7.95
CA GLN A 201 -19.22 5.54 7.18
C GLN A 201 -19.37 4.55 6.01
N HIS A 202 -18.23 4.12 5.43
CA HIS A 202 -18.21 3.21 4.28
C HIS A 202 -17.99 1.74 4.68
N ASN A 203 -17.96 1.43 5.98
CA ASN A 203 -17.66 0.11 6.51
C ASN A 203 -16.36 -0.47 5.94
N LEU A 204 -15.32 0.34 5.92
CA LEU A 204 -13.96 -0.01 5.56
C LEU A 204 -13.06 0.06 6.78
N GLN A 205 -12.02 -0.74 6.82
CA GLN A 205 -11.22 -0.97 8.01
C GLN A 205 -9.76 -0.59 7.79
N ILE A 206 -9.08 -0.20 8.88
CA ILE A 206 -7.65 0.09 8.88
C ILE A 206 -6.92 -0.56 10.05
N HIS A 207 -5.63 -0.77 9.86
CA HIS A 207 -4.65 -0.96 10.92
C HIS A 207 -3.85 0.33 11.09
N ALA A 208 -3.90 0.92 12.28
CA ALA A 208 -3.22 2.18 12.58
C ALA A 208 -1.80 1.96 13.10
N GLN A 209 -0.87 2.86 12.78
CA GLN A 209 0.47 2.90 13.37
C GLN A 209 0.79 4.29 13.90
N VAL A 210 1.37 4.34 15.10
CA VAL A 210 1.88 5.56 15.72
C VAL A 210 3.36 5.37 16.00
N VAL A 211 4.20 6.12 15.29
CA VAL A 211 5.62 6.23 15.63
C VAL A 211 5.76 7.31 16.69
N VAL A 212 6.18 6.93 17.90
CA VAL A 212 6.34 7.86 19.03
C VAL A 212 7.71 8.52 18.98
N CYS A 213 7.68 9.86 18.86
CA CYS A 213 8.84 10.73 18.91
C CYS A 213 8.81 11.50 20.24
N PRO A 214 9.70 11.21 21.22
CA PRO A 214 9.70 11.87 22.53
C PRO A 214 9.74 13.38 22.42
N GLY A 215 8.90 14.06 23.21
CA GLY A 215 8.75 15.51 23.20
C GLY A 215 7.93 16.09 22.03
N LEU A 216 7.47 15.27 21.09
CA LEU A 216 6.65 15.70 19.94
C LEU A 216 5.21 15.18 20.01
N ASN A 217 5.04 13.86 20.01
CA ASN A 217 3.71 13.21 20.00
C ASN A 217 3.54 12.17 21.10
N ASP A 218 4.36 12.22 22.14
CA ASP A 218 4.24 11.42 23.37
C ASP A 218 3.28 12.05 24.40
N GLY A 219 3.20 11.48 25.60
CA GLY A 219 2.38 11.97 26.71
C GLY A 219 0.94 12.25 26.32
N GLY A 220 0.44 13.44 26.62
CA GLY A 220 -0.95 13.83 26.36
C GLY A 220 -1.36 13.82 24.89
N ALA A 221 -0.42 13.98 23.96
CA ALA A 221 -0.68 13.87 22.52
C ALA A 221 -0.90 12.40 22.12
N LEU A 222 -0.14 11.46 22.68
CA LEU A 222 -0.34 10.04 22.50
C LEU A 222 -1.66 9.58 23.12
N ASP A 223 -1.95 10.00 24.36
CA ASP A 223 -3.21 9.66 25.05
C ASP A 223 -4.44 10.12 24.24
N ARG A 224 -4.38 11.33 23.70
CA ARG A 224 -5.42 11.84 22.79
C ARG A 224 -5.54 10.99 21.54
N THR A 225 -4.41 10.69 20.89
CA THR A 225 -4.40 9.88 19.67
C THR A 225 -5.02 8.51 19.90
N LEU A 226 -4.63 7.81 20.97
CA LEU A 226 -5.19 6.50 21.31
C LEU A 226 -6.68 6.59 21.67
N SER A 227 -7.09 7.64 22.39
CA SER A 227 -8.50 7.87 22.73
C SER A 227 -9.35 8.12 21.47
N ASP A 228 -8.86 8.91 20.52
CA ASP A 228 -9.55 9.16 19.26
C ASP A 228 -9.65 7.90 18.41
N LEU A 229 -8.56 7.11 18.28
CA LEU A 229 -8.57 5.83 17.57
C LEU A 229 -9.55 4.83 18.21
N ALA A 230 -9.61 4.78 19.54
CA ALA A 230 -10.52 3.91 20.28
C ALA A 230 -11.99 4.19 19.98
N ARG A 231 -12.36 5.43 19.62
CA ARG A 231 -13.74 5.79 19.21
C ARG A 231 -14.14 5.11 17.92
N PHE A 232 -13.20 4.89 17.01
CA PHE A 232 -13.40 4.18 15.73
C PHE A 232 -13.17 2.67 15.83
N ALA A 233 -12.78 2.17 17.01
CA ALA A 233 -12.54 0.73 17.28
C ALA A 233 -13.74 0.06 17.98
N THR A 234 -14.94 0.62 17.85
CA THR A 234 -16.17 0.16 18.51
C THR A 234 -17.22 -0.28 17.50
N GLY A 235 -18.21 -1.05 17.98
CA GLY A 235 -19.29 -1.56 17.13
C GLY A 235 -18.99 -2.92 16.50
N ASP A 236 -19.95 -3.43 15.73
CA ASP A 236 -19.86 -4.75 15.09
C ASP A 236 -18.90 -4.75 13.88
N TRP A 237 -18.65 -3.58 13.30
CA TRP A 237 -17.76 -3.38 12.16
C TRP A 237 -16.86 -2.16 12.37
N PRO A 238 -15.87 -2.25 13.28
CA PRO A 238 -15.04 -1.09 13.64
C PRO A 238 -14.14 -0.66 12.47
N ALA A 239 -14.01 0.66 12.27
CA ALA A 239 -13.11 1.19 11.25
C ALA A 239 -11.63 1.02 11.61
N VAL A 240 -11.28 1.03 12.90
CA VAL A 240 -9.92 0.77 13.40
C VAL A 240 -9.86 -0.61 14.02
N LEU A 241 -9.15 -1.54 13.36
CA LEU A 241 -8.98 -2.91 13.83
C LEU A 241 -7.89 -3.04 14.90
N SER A 242 -6.83 -2.28 14.75
CA SER A 242 -5.70 -2.29 15.68
C SER A 242 -4.90 -0.99 15.60
N ALA A 243 -4.15 -0.70 16.65
CA ALA A 243 -3.19 0.39 16.68
C ALA A 243 -1.84 -0.13 17.19
N ALA A 244 -0.82 -0.09 16.35
CA ALA A 244 0.57 -0.40 16.72
C ALA A 244 1.25 0.90 17.17
N VAL A 245 1.76 0.91 18.40
CA VAL A 245 2.55 2.02 18.93
C VAL A 245 4.01 1.58 18.96
N VAL A 246 4.85 2.26 18.19
CA VAL A 246 6.26 1.89 18.01
C VAL A 246 7.17 3.06 18.35
N PRO A 247 8.33 2.84 18.98
CA PRO A 247 9.30 3.90 19.24
C PRO A 247 9.94 4.36 17.93
N VAL A 248 10.29 5.66 17.86
CA VAL A 248 11.07 6.18 16.75
C VAL A 248 12.43 5.48 16.65
N GLY A 249 12.75 4.99 15.46
CA GLY A 249 14.08 4.47 15.15
C GLY A 249 14.99 5.59 14.65
N LEU A 250 16.14 5.76 15.29
CA LEU A 250 17.12 6.78 14.92
C LEU A 250 18.42 6.11 14.49
N THR A 251 18.90 6.45 13.29
CA THR A 251 20.18 5.96 12.77
C THR A 251 21.26 7.04 12.86
N ARG A 252 22.52 6.66 12.70
CA ARG A 252 23.66 7.59 12.63
C ARG A 252 23.69 8.41 11.33
N PHE A 253 22.85 8.11 10.36
CA PHE A 253 22.80 8.77 9.06
C PHE A 253 21.72 9.84 8.97
N ARG A 254 20.97 10.05 10.05
CA ARG A 254 19.98 11.12 10.15
C ARG A 254 20.64 12.50 10.14
N PRO A 255 19.94 13.57 9.72
CA PRO A 255 20.42 14.93 9.89
C PRO A 255 20.75 15.24 11.36
N GLU A 256 21.83 15.98 11.63
CA GLU A 256 22.25 16.32 13.01
C GLU A 256 21.21 17.20 13.72
N ASP A 257 20.47 18.04 12.98
CA ASP A 257 19.51 19.03 13.49
C ASP A 257 18.04 18.63 13.26
N ASP A 258 17.70 17.35 13.23
CA ASP A 258 16.32 16.88 13.01
C ASP A 258 15.38 17.12 14.22
N GLY A 259 15.93 17.53 15.37
CA GLY A 259 15.19 17.81 16.59
C GLY A 259 14.62 16.57 17.31
N LEU A 260 14.95 15.36 16.84
CA LEU A 260 14.46 14.13 17.43
C LEU A 260 15.31 13.68 18.62
N ILE A 261 14.63 13.27 19.68
CA ILE A 261 15.23 12.75 20.90
C ILE A 261 15.19 11.22 20.88
N PRO A 262 16.29 10.53 21.20
CA PRO A 262 16.27 9.08 21.37
C PRO A 262 15.26 8.63 22.43
N VAL A 263 14.60 7.50 22.16
CA VAL A 263 13.67 6.91 23.12
C VAL A 263 14.44 6.37 24.31
N ASP A 264 14.04 6.73 25.51
CA ASP A 264 14.61 6.27 26.78
C ASP A 264 13.75 5.17 27.46
N GLY A 265 14.22 4.64 28.57
CA GLY A 265 13.55 3.60 29.34
C GLY A 265 12.13 3.97 29.80
N PRO A 266 11.88 5.18 30.34
CA PRO A 266 10.55 5.64 30.70
C PRO A 266 9.58 5.70 29.54
N CYS A 267 10.02 6.17 28.37
CA CYS A 267 9.19 6.20 27.16
C CYS A 267 8.84 4.78 26.68
N LEU A 268 9.77 3.83 26.72
CA LEU A 268 9.53 2.43 26.37
C LEU A 268 8.53 1.76 27.31
N SER A 269 8.49 2.13 28.59
CA SER A 269 7.54 1.55 29.54
C SER A 269 6.09 1.90 29.24
N LEU A 270 5.83 3.02 28.57
CA LEU A 270 4.47 3.40 28.12
C LEU A 270 3.97 2.57 26.93
N ILE A 271 4.88 1.98 26.17
CA ILE A 271 4.55 1.18 24.97
C ILE A 271 4.22 -0.27 25.35
N HIS A 272 4.58 -0.71 26.54
CA HIS A 272 4.37 -2.07 27.05
C HIS A 272 3.12 -2.26 27.92
N ILE A 273 2.19 -1.33 27.89
CA ILE A 273 0.92 -1.44 28.66
C ILE A 273 -0.09 -2.31 27.90
#